data_f396f982675ee0ff48488080e6871143
#
_entry.id   f396f982675ee0ff48488080e6871143
#
_cell.length_a   1.000
_cell.length_b   1.000
_cell.length_c   1.000
_cell.angle_alpha   90.00
_cell.angle_beta   90.00
_cell.angle_gamma   90.00
#
_symmetry.space_group_name_H-M   'P 1'
#
loop_
_entity.id
_entity.type
_entity.pdbx_description
1 polymer ?
#
loop_
_entity_poly.entity_id
_entity_poly.type
_entity_poly.pdbx_seq_one_letter_code
_entity_poly.pdbx_strand_id
1 'polypeptide(L)'
;MFVAILGRLPKLSIAELEAMFGKSHVRAVSRSTAVVDTDRLSIDSLGGSLKCGKVIHTLPADNHPTLERASHWITHTYVNQLLAVGGKITLGISAYGLSTSPRQLQKIGLLLKTSMKKHNVSLRLIPNTTTELSTATSHNNKLGLSPKKRELFIIKTDNGAIIIAESNGAQNITAYARRDRNRPRRDAFVGMLPPKLAQIMVNLAAGNTTRATILDPFCGTGTVLQEALLKGYDVCGSDLSQKMIDYTTENLAWLQSKYHITGTVRSLEQADAMTHQWPKAQQLDAVVC
;
A
#
# COMPACT_ATOMS: atom_id res chain seq x y z
N MET A 1 10.75 -12.44 0.76
CA MET A 1 10.86 -11.34 1.75
C MET A 1 10.66 -10.00 1.05
N PHE A 2 9.81 -9.15 1.63
CA PHE A 2 9.47 -7.83 1.11
C PHE A 2 9.70 -6.75 2.17
N VAL A 3 9.75 -5.49 1.74
CA VAL A 3 9.68 -4.32 2.61
C VAL A 3 8.38 -3.56 2.36
N ALA A 4 7.80 -3.02 3.42
CA ALA A 4 6.70 -2.08 3.38
C ALA A 4 7.15 -0.73 3.94
N ILE A 5 6.98 0.33 3.17
CA ILE A 5 7.19 1.71 3.62
C ILE A 5 5.91 2.16 4.32
N LEU A 6 6.02 2.40 5.61
CA LEU A 6 4.88 2.66 6.49
C LEU A 6 4.31 4.06 6.28
N GLY A 7 3.01 4.19 6.48
CA GLY A 7 2.32 5.46 6.40
C GLY A 7 2.52 6.35 7.62
N ARG A 8 1.71 7.40 7.69
CA ARG A 8 1.80 8.45 8.73
C ARG A 8 1.64 7.91 10.17
N LEU A 9 0.92 6.80 10.33
CA LEU A 9 0.71 6.11 11.61
C LEU A 9 1.40 4.73 11.56
N PRO A 10 2.72 4.65 11.81
CA PRO A 10 3.48 3.41 11.64
C PRO A 10 2.95 2.24 12.46
N LYS A 11 2.51 2.47 13.70
CA LYS A 11 1.95 1.42 14.56
C LYS A 11 0.69 0.80 13.95
N LEU A 12 -0.19 1.63 13.37
CA LEU A 12 -1.39 1.15 12.69
C LEU A 12 -1.05 0.37 11.42
N SER A 13 -0.05 0.85 10.65
CA SER A 13 0.44 0.14 9.47
C SER A 13 1.04 -1.23 9.83
N ILE A 14 1.77 -1.33 10.94
CA ILE A 14 2.33 -2.62 11.43
C ILE A 14 1.20 -3.54 11.86
N ALA A 15 0.22 -3.05 12.64
CA ALA A 15 -0.92 -3.86 13.05
C ALA A 15 -1.69 -4.42 11.84
N GLU A 16 -1.90 -3.61 10.79
CA GLU A 16 -2.49 -4.07 9.54
C GLU A 16 -1.65 -5.18 8.87
N LEU A 17 -0.31 -4.99 8.78
CA LEU A 17 0.58 -6.01 8.23
C LEU A 17 0.54 -7.30 9.06
N GLU A 18 0.55 -7.20 10.39
CA GLU A 18 0.45 -8.35 11.29
C GLU A 18 -0.88 -9.10 11.12
N ALA A 19 -1.99 -8.38 10.97
CA ALA A 19 -3.29 -8.98 10.70
C ALA A 19 -3.32 -9.70 9.34
N MET A 20 -2.69 -9.12 8.33
CA MET A 20 -2.69 -9.65 6.96
C MET A 20 -1.70 -10.80 6.73
N PHE A 21 -0.56 -10.81 7.43
CA PHE A 21 0.55 -11.76 7.15
C PHE A 21 0.94 -12.62 8.35
N GLY A 22 0.39 -12.34 9.53
CA GLY A 22 0.76 -12.98 10.78
C GLY A 22 1.92 -12.24 11.49
N LYS A 23 1.82 -12.15 12.81
CA LYS A 23 2.77 -11.40 13.65
C LYS A 23 4.21 -11.93 13.52
N SER A 24 4.40 -13.24 13.39
CA SER A 24 5.71 -13.87 13.22
C SER A 24 6.41 -13.52 11.89
N HIS A 25 5.65 -13.09 10.89
CA HIS A 25 6.14 -12.75 9.56
C HIS A 25 6.43 -11.26 9.37
N VAL A 26 6.08 -10.41 10.35
CA VAL A 26 6.23 -8.95 10.26
C VAL A 26 7.23 -8.47 11.30
N ARG A 27 8.20 -7.70 10.85
CA ARG A 27 9.21 -7.11 11.72
C ARG A 27 9.47 -5.66 11.34
N ALA A 28 9.21 -4.73 12.26
CA ALA A 28 9.66 -3.35 12.11
C ALA A 28 11.21 -3.34 12.09
N VAL A 29 11.80 -2.68 11.11
CA VAL A 29 13.26 -2.59 10.94
C VAL A 29 13.74 -1.15 11.04
N SER A 30 12.84 -0.19 10.95
CA SER A 30 13.06 1.23 11.25
C SER A 30 11.74 1.90 11.57
N ARG A 31 11.78 3.16 11.99
CA ARG A 31 10.57 3.97 12.27
C ARG A 31 9.58 3.98 11.08
N SER A 32 10.07 3.90 9.85
CA SER A 32 9.25 4.05 8.63
C SER A 32 9.16 2.80 7.76
N THR A 33 9.76 1.68 8.20
CA THR A 33 9.85 0.48 7.37
C THR A 33 9.66 -0.78 8.17
N ALA A 34 8.87 -1.70 7.63
CA ALA A 34 8.77 -3.07 8.11
C ALA A 34 9.25 -4.05 7.01
N VAL A 35 9.82 -5.17 7.46
CA VAL A 35 10.09 -6.34 6.63
C VAL A 35 8.94 -7.32 6.82
N VAL A 36 8.46 -7.89 5.72
CA VAL A 36 7.39 -8.90 5.68
C VAL A 36 7.94 -10.15 5.01
N ASP A 37 7.92 -11.25 5.74
CA ASP A 37 8.32 -12.55 5.20
C ASP A 37 7.13 -13.22 4.52
N THR A 38 7.06 -13.05 3.23
CA THR A 38 5.99 -13.56 2.37
C THR A 38 6.50 -13.74 0.95
N ASP A 39 5.85 -14.59 0.18
CA ASP A 39 6.15 -14.77 -1.24
C ASP A 39 5.50 -13.70 -2.12
N ARG A 40 4.44 -13.05 -1.62
CA ARG A 40 3.70 -12.03 -2.35
C ARG A 40 3.21 -10.92 -1.41
N LEU A 41 3.45 -9.69 -1.83
CA LEU A 41 2.91 -8.50 -1.16
C LEU A 41 2.41 -7.51 -2.22
N SER A 42 1.12 -7.16 -2.16
CA SER A 42 0.51 -6.15 -3.02
C SER A 42 0.22 -4.90 -2.23
N ILE A 43 0.66 -3.75 -2.74
CA ILE A 43 0.38 -2.47 -2.11
C ILE A 43 -1.10 -2.10 -2.16
N ASP A 44 -1.84 -2.56 -3.17
CA ASP A 44 -3.27 -2.26 -3.33
C ASP A 44 -4.14 -2.95 -2.25
N SER A 45 -3.63 -3.99 -1.60
CA SER A 45 -4.32 -4.65 -0.49
C SER A 45 -4.10 -3.97 0.87
N LEU A 46 -3.26 -2.92 0.96
CA LEU A 46 -2.82 -2.28 2.20
C LEU A 46 -3.21 -0.81 2.25
N GLY A 47 -3.97 -0.41 3.28
CA GLY A 47 -4.31 0.98 3.54
C GLY A 47 -3.18 1.75 4.26
N GLY A 48 -2.46 1.09 5.17
CA GLY A 48 -1.45 1.70 6.05
C GLY A 48 -0.07 1.88 5.43
N SER A 49 0.25 1.18 4.34
CA SER A 49 1.56 1.26 3.68
C SER A 49 1.53 2.18 2.47
N LEU A 50 2.62 2.91 2.21
CA LEU A 50 2.74 3.86 1.10
C LEU A 50 3.32 3.23 -0.16
N LYS A 51 4.30 2.34 0.02
CA LYS A 51 5.00 1.61 -1.04
C LYS A 51 5.40 0.24 -0.51
N CYS A 52 5.64 -0.69 -1.41
CA CYS A 52 6.26 -1.96 -1.07
C CYS A 52 7.30 -2.35 -2.13
N GLY A 53 8.20 -3.25 -1.76
CA GLY A 53 9.24 -3.71 -2.65
C GLY A 53 9.85 -5.05 -2.22
N LYS A 54 10.35 -5.80 -3.18
CA LYS A 54 11.06 -7.05 -2.94
C LYS A 54 12.50 -6.76 -2.51
N VAL A 55 12.96 -7.36 -1.43
CA VAL A 55 14.37 -7.29 -1.02
C VAL A 55 15.23 -8.00 -2.07
N ILE A 56 16.22 -7.29 -2.58
CA ILE A 56 17.14 -7.83 -3.61
C ILE A 56 18.58 -7.96 -3.09
N HIS A 57 18.93 -7.22 -2.02
CA HIS A 57 20.24 -7.32 -1.38
C HIS A 57 20.19 -6.77 0.04
N THR A 58 21.06 -7.28 0.90
CA THR A 58 21.28 -6.79 2.25
C THR A 58 22.77 -6.67 2.54
N LEU A 59 23.19 -5.52 3.01
CA LEU A 59 24.51 -5.28 3.57
C LEU A 59 24.39 -5.41 5.09
N PRO A 60 25.00 -6.45 5.69
CA PRO A 60 24.83 -6.73 7.13
C PRO A 60 25.50 -5.66 8.00
N ALA A 61 25.01 -5.51 9.22
CA ALA A 61 25.42 -4.44 10.14
C ALA A 61 26.87 -4.53 10.62
N ASP A 62 27.36 -5.75 10.84
CA ASP A 62 28.75 -6.06 11.27
C ASP A 62 29.82 -5.53 10.30
N ASN A 63 29.47 -5.35 9.06
CA ASN A 63 30.33 -4.77 8.03
C ASN A 63 30.27 -3.23 7.97
N HIS A 64 29.63 -2.55 8.93
CA HIS A 64 29.46 -1.10 8.95
C HIS A 64 29.06 -0.53 7.57
N PRO A 65 27.90 -0.93 7.02
CA PRO A 65 27.53 -0.58 5.66
C PRO A 65 27.26 0.92 5.53
N THR A 66 27.76 1.48 4.43
CA THR A 66 27.62 2.89 4.08
C THR A 66 26.81 3.06 2.78
N LEU A 67 26.40 4.29 2.50
CA LEU A 67 25.78 4.61 1.21
C LEU A 67 26.70 4.32 0.02
N GLU A 68 28.00 4.52 0.20
CA GLU A 68 29.02 4.23 -0.84
C GLU A 68 29.05 2.74 -1.18
N ARG A 69 28.99 1.86 -0.17
CA ARG A 69 28.93 0.41 -0.40
C ARG A 69 27.65 -0.01 -1.09
N ALA A 70 26.51 0.58 -0.68
CA ALA A 70 25.24 0.38 -1.37
C ALA A 70 25.30 0.87 -2.83
N SER A 71 25.88 2.07 -3.05
CA SER A 71 26.10 2.63 -4.38
C SER A 71 26.99 1.72 -5.25
N HIS A 72 28.07 1.20 -4.68
CA HIS A 72 28.98 0.27 -5.38
C HIS A 72 28.21 -0.98 -5.82
N TRP A 73 27.46 -1.61 -4.93
CA TRP A 73 26.68 -2.79 -5.28
C TRP A 73 25.64 -2.48 -6.38
N ILE A 74 24.93 -1.35 -6.27
CA ILE A 74 23.94 -0.91 -7.27
C ILE A 74 24.59 -0.71 -8.64
N THR A 75 25.74 -0.07 -8.69
CA THR A 75 26.41 0.28 -9.97
C THR A 75 27.19 -0.86 -10.61
N HIS A 76 27.56 -1.90 -9.85
CA HIS A 76 28.35 -3.04 -10.36
C HIS A 76 27.55 -4.33 -10.48
N THR A 77 26.58 -4.55 -9.60
CA THR A 77 25.80 -5.80 -9.58
C THR A 77 24.40 -5.60 -10.13
N TYR A 78 23.63 -4.64 -9.56
CA TYR A 78 22.25 -4.41 -9.99
C TYR A 78 22.16 -3.88 -11.42
N VAL A 79 23.14 -3.16 -11.90
CA VAL A 79 23.21 -2.69 -13.30
C VAL A 79 22.99 -3.81 -14.31
N ASN A 80 23.49 -5.02 -14.04
CA ASN A 80 23.33 -6.17 -14.94
C ASN A 80 21.86 -6.60 -15.08
N GLN A 81 21.06 -6.46 -14.01
CA GLN A 81 19.62 -6.72 -14.05
C GLN A 81 18.88 -5.67 -14.90
N LEU A 82 19.34 -4.42 -14.90
CA LEU A 82 18.80 -3.37 -15.76
C LEU A 82 19.19 -3.59 -17.23
N LEU A 83 20.43 -3.99 -17.48
CA LEU A 83 20.92 -4.28 -18.84
C LEU A 83 20.14 -5.44 -19.48
N ALA A 84 19.81 -6.47 -18.69
CA ALA A 84 19.02 -7.61 -19.16
C ALA A 84 17.59 -7.24 -19.61
N VAL A 85 17.02 -6.16 -19.07
CA VAL A 85 15.68 -5.66 -19.48
C VAL A 85 15.74 -4.96 -20.84
N GLY A 86 16.80 -4.23 -21.11
CA GLY A 86 17.02 -3.51 -22.35
C GLY A 86 16.07 -2.34 -22.63
N GLY A 87 16.33 -1.60 -23.68
CA GLY A 87 15.49 -0.51 -24.15
C GLY A 87 15.50 0.75 -23.25
N LYS A 88 14.35 1.41 -23.10
CA LYS A 88 14.22 2.62 -22.28
C LYS A 88 13.67 2.28 -20.89
N ILE A 89 14.47 2.48 -19.87
CA ILE A 89 14.12 2.24 -18.45
C ILE A 89 13.90 3.56 -17.74
N THR A 90 12.90 3.63 -16.87
CA THR A 90 12.68 4.73 -15.92
C THR A 90 13.04 4.22 -14.53
N LEU A 91 13.90 4.96 -13.81
CA LEU A 91 14.38 4.60 -12.49
C LEU A 91 14.19 5.75 -11.51
N GLY A 92 13.60 5.46 -10.36
CA GLY A 92 13.63 6.27 -9.15
C GLY A 92 14.59 5.67 -8.12
N ILE A 93 15.11 6.49 -7.22
CA ILE A 93 15.90 6.05 -6.07
C ILE A 93 15.37 6.77 -4.83
N SER A 94 15.04 6.01 -3.79
CA SER A 94 14.60 6.54 -2.50
C SER A 94 15.46 5.99 -1.39
N ALA A 95 15.83 6.83 -0.42
CA ALA A 95 16.59 6.42 0.76
C ALA A 95 15.78 6.69 2.03
N TYR A 96 15.73 5.71 2.92
CA TYR A 96 15.00 5.74 4.19
C TYR A 96 15.96 5.49 5.35
N GLY A 97 15.93 6.37 6.37
CA GLY A 97 16.76 6.20 7.57
C GLY A 97 18.27 6.42 7.37
N LEU A 98 18.71 6.86 6.20
CA LEU A 98 20.11 7.21 5.93
C LEU A 98 20.33 8.73 6.07
N SER A 99 21.46 9.10 6.65
CA SER A 99 21.99 10.48 6.56
C SER A 99 22.56 10.68 5.16
N THR A 100 21.77 11.24 4.24
CA THR A 100 22.13 11.45 2.84
C THR A 100 21.40 12.66 2.27
N SER A 101 21.73 13.06 1.06
CA SER A 101 21.10 14.18 0.36
C SER A 101 20.52 13.74 -1.01
N PRO A 102 19.56 14.50 -1.55
CA PRO A 102 19.04 14.26 -2.90
C PRO A 102 20.14 14.22 -3.97
N ARG A 103 21.17 15.05 -3.81
CA ARG A 103 22.32 15.11 -4.74
C ARG A 103 23.13 13.80 -4.72
N GLN A 104 23.33 13.20 -3.54
CA GLN A 104 24.06 11.93 -3.44
C GLN A 104 23.27 10.78 -4.10
N LEU A 105 21.96 10.73 -3.91
CA LEU A 105 21.12 9.74 -4.59
C LEU A 105 21.11 9.94 -6.11
N GLN A 106 21.05 11.20 -6.54
CA GLN A 106 21.11 11.51 -7.96
C GLN A 106 22.46 11.12 -8.59
N LYS A 107 23.59 11.26 -7.84
CA LYS A 107 24.89 10.78 -8.26
C LYS A 107 24.90 9.28 -8.55
N ILE A 108 24.29 8.46 -7.68
CA ILE A 108 24.14 7.00 -7.91
C ILE A 108 23.40 6.74 -9.22
N GLY A 109 22.27 7.42 -9.43
CA GLY A 109 21.50 7.31 -10.68
C GLY A 109 22.28 7.73 -11.92
N LEU A 110 23.10 8.79 -11.83
CA LEU A 110 23.95 9.24 -12.94
C LEU A 110 25.06 8.26 -13.27
N LEU A 111 25.68 7.62 -12.26
CA LEU A 111 26.66 6.54 -12.46
C LEU A 111 26.03 5.36 -13.22
N LEU A 112 24.83 4.91 -12.78
CA LEU A 112 24.06 3.90 -13.50
C LEU A 112 23.77 4.33 -14.94
N LYS A 113 23.30 5.56 -15.15
CA LYS A 113 22.98 6.09 -16.49
C LYS A 113 24.19 6.07 -17.40
N THR A 114 25.36 6.46 -16.88
CA THR A 114 26.62 6.43 -17.63
C THR A 114 27.03 5.00 -17.98
N SER A 115 26.94 4.08 -17.06
CA SER A 115 27.23 2.65 -17.29
C SER A 115 26.31 2.06 -18.35
N MET A 116 24.99 2.28 -18.22
CA MET A 116 24.00 1.74 -19.16
C MET A 116 24.13 2.30 -20.57
N LYS A 117 24.51 3.58 -20.69
CA LYS A 117 24.76 4.21 -22.00
C LYS A 117 25.86 3.50 -22.80
N LYS A 118 26.91 2.99 -22.13
CA LYS A 118 27.98 2.22 -22.75
C LYS A 118 27.48 0.91 -23.41
N HIS A 119 26.32 0.42 -22.95
CA HIS A 119 25.67 -0.80 -23.46
C HIS A 119 24.42 -0.50 -24.31
N ASN A 120 24.27 0.73 -24.81
CA ASN A 120 23.15 1.18 -25.64
C ASN A 120 21.76 1.05 -24.95
N VAL A 121 21.71 1.06 -23.62
CA VAL A 121 20.47 1.05 -22.84
C VAL A 121 20.18 2.45 -22.30
N SER A 122 18.98 2.97 -22.57
CA SER A 122 18.59 4.32 -22.17
C SER A 122 17.98 4.31 -20.75
N LEU A 123 18.52 5.15 -19.86
CA LEU A 123 18.00 5.33 -18.51
C LEU A 123 17.45 6.76 -18.29
N ARG A 124 16.14 6.86 -18.00
CA ARG A 124 15.52 8.08 -17.52
C ARG A 124 15.49 8.04 -15.98
N LEU A 125 16.18 8.97 -15.35
CA LEU A 125 16.12 9.13 -13.90
C LEU A 125 14.96 10.04 -13.51
N ILE A 126 14.25 9.67 -12.44
CA ILE A 126 13.31 10.55 -11.76
C ILE A 126 14.11 11.42 -10.80
N PRO A 127 14.02 12.76 -10.91
CA PRO A 127 14.78 13.64 -10.03
C PRO A 127 14.26 13.59 -8.59
N ASN A 128 15.20 13.65 -7.66
CA ASN A 128 14.92 13.73 -6.23
C ASN A 128 14.91 15.21 -5.77
N THR A 129 13.85 15.64 -5.13
CA THR A 129 13.77 16.90 -4.36
C THR A 129 14.03 16.66 -2.87
N THR A 130 13.75 15.47 -2.40
CA THR A 130 14.01 14.94 -1.06
C THR A 130 14.75 13.62 -1.16
N THR A 131 15.14 13.02 -0.05
CA THR A 131 15.82 11.71 -0.02
C THR A 131 14.92 10.56 -0.50
N GLU A 132 13.63 10.75 -0.48
CA GLU A 132 12.63 9.79 -0.94
C GLU A 132 11.70 10.42 -1.97
N LEU A 133 11.35 9.66 -2.99
CA LEU A 133 10.31 10.07 -3.92
C LEU A 133 8.95 10.04 -3.21
N SER A 134 8.12 11.04 -3.41
CA SER A 134 6.75 11.03 -2.89
C SER A 134 5.95 9.86 -3.46
N THR A 135 4.95 9.39 -2.71
CA THR A 135 4.01 8.35 -3.19
C THR A 135 3.36 8.76 -4.51
N ALA A 136 3.02 10.05 -4.65
CA ALA A 136 2.45 10.60 -5.88
C ALA A 136 3.43 10.50 -7.07
N THR A 137 4.71 10.82 -6.85
CA THR A 137 5.74 10.71 -7.89
C THR A 137 5.91 9.27 -8.34
N SER A 138 5.98 8.31 -7.40
CA SER A 138 6.12 6.89 -7.70
C SER A 138 4.88 6.35 -8.43
N HIS A 139 3.68 6.68 -7.95
CA HIS A 139 2.41 6.30 -8.56
C HIS A 139 2.25 6.86 -9.99
N ASN A 140 2.46 8.16 -10.19
CA ASN A 140 2.28 8.82 -11.48
C ASN A 140 3.28 8.34 -12.53
N ASN A 141 4.50 7.97 -12.12
CA ASN A 141 5.50 7.37 -13.00
C ASN A 141 5.33 5.85 -13.14
N LYS A 142 4.34 5.23 -12.44
CA LYS A 142 4.05 3.79 -12.45
C LYS A 142 5.26 2.95 -12.04
N LEU A 143 6.05 3.44 -11.08
CA LEU A 143 7.26 2.76 -10.61
C LEU A 143 6.90 1.46 -9.89
N GLY A 144 7.60 0.39 -10.20
CA GLY A 144 7.35 -0.96 -9.67
C GLY A 144 6.31 -1.78 -10.45
N LEU A 145 5.57 -1.18 -11.41
CA LEU A 145 4.51 -1.86 -12.13
C LEU A 145 4.97 -2.54 -13.44
N SER A 146 6.25 -2.40 -13.79
CA SER A 146 6.83 -3.14 -14.92
C SER A 146 8.36 -3.20 -14.81
N PRO A 147 9.00 -4.17 -15.48
CA PRO A 147 10.47 -4.28 -15.51
C PRO A 147 11.19 -3.02 -16.02
N LYS A 148 10.51 -2.18 -16.80
CA LYS A 148 11.02 -0.92 -17.34
C LYS A 148 10.74 0.30 -16.49
N LYS A 149 10.02 0.17 -15.38
CA LYS A 149 9.65 1.28 -14.49
C LYS A 149 9.93 0.88 -13.05
N ARG A 150 11.11 1.22 -12.56
CA ARG A 150 11.63 0.73 -11.28
C ARG A 150 11.86 1.86 -10.29
N GLU A 151 11.78 1.54 -9.02
CA GLU A 151 12.27 2.37 -7.93
C GLU A 151 13.11 1.52 -7.00
N LEU A 152 14.31 1.96 -6.68
CA LEU A 152 15.15 1.33 -5.66
C LEU A 152 14.94 2.01 -4.33
N PHE A 153 14.76 1.20 -3.30
CA PHE A 153 14.78 1.62 -1.90
C PHE A 153 16.13 1.25 -1.27
N ILE A 154 16.78 2.22 -0.68
CA ILE A 154 17.99 2.05 0.14
C ILE A 154 17.58 2.35 1.57
N ILE A 155 17.48 1.33 2.42
CA ILE A 155 16.87 1.44 3.75
C ILE A 155 17.91 1.12 4.80
N LYS A 156 18.21 2.07 5.69
CA LYS A 156 19.00 1.80 6.88
C LYS A 156 18.09 1.30 7.99
N THR A 157 18.43 0.17 8.55
CA THR A 157 17.70 -0.46 9.65
C THR A 157 18.24 0.03 11.01
N ASP A 158 17.44 -0.09 12.07
CA ASP A 158 17.82 0.36 13.42
C ASP A 158 19.03 -0.40 13.98
N ASN A 159 19.25 -1.65 13.54
CA ASN A 159 20.44 -2.42 13.88
C ASN A 159 21.68 -2.09 13.02
N GLY A 160 21.57 -1.11 12.11
CA GLY A 160 22.68 -0.61 11.30
C GLY A 160 22.87 -1.29 9.93
N ALA A 161 22.14 -2.34 9.59
CA ALA A 161 22.20 -2.95 8.26
C ALA A 161 21.62 -2.01 7.18
N ILE A 162 21.97 -2.24 5.91
CA ILE A 162 21.35 -1.57 4.78
C ILE A 162 20.64 -2.62 3.91
N ILE A 163 19.32 -2.47 3.74
CA ILE A 163 18.50 -3.26 2.84
C ILE A 163 18.37 -2.50 1.52
N ILE A 164 18.59 -3.18 0.41
CA ILE A 164 18.29 -2.70 -0.94
C ILE A 164 17.09 -3.50 -1.43
N ALA A 165 16.01 -2.78 -1.80
CA ALA A 165 14.80 -3.40 -2.32
C ALA A 165 14.37 -2.73 -3.63
N GLU A 166 13.73 -3.51 -4.50
CA GLU A 166 13.11 -3.02 -5.72
C GLU A 166 11.60 -2.92 -5.52
N SER A 167 11.03 -1.74 -5.76
CA SER A 167 9.60 -1.49 -5.64
C SER A 167 8.79 -2.42 -6.53
N ASN A 168 7.70 -2.96 -5.97
CA ASN A 168 6.63 -3.63 -6.71
C ASN A 168 5.33 -2.80 -6.70
N GLY A 169 5.40 -1.52 -6.32
CA GLY A 169 4.31 -0.56 -6.44
C GLY A 169 4.29 0.51 -5.35
N ALA A 170 3.52 1.53 -5.63
CA ALA A 170 3.17 2.61 -4.71
C ALA A 170 1.65 2.72 -4.62
N GLN A 171 1.14 3.11 -3.46
CA GLN A 171 -0.28 3.23 -3.17
C GLN A 171 -1.03 4.01 -4.27
N ASN A 172 -2.14 3.45 -4.72
CA ASN A 172 -2.97 4.04 -5.77
C ASN A 172 -3.81 5.21 -5.25
N ILE A 173 -3.15 6.37 -5.12
CA ILE A 173 -3.77 7.60 -4.60
C ILE A 173 -4.94 8.07 -5.47
N THR A 174 -4.90 7.77 -6.78
CA THR A 174 -5.98 8.14 -7.71
C THR A 174 -7.24 7.31 -7.45
N ALA A 175 -7.10 6.00 -7.18
CA ALA A 175 -8.23 5.14 -6.84
C ALA A 175 -8.88 5.57 -5.52
N TYR A 176 -8.09 5.88 -4.49
CA TYR A 176 -8.62 6.40 -3.23
C TYR A 176 -9.35 7.73 -3.42
N ALA A 177 -8.75 8.68 -4.16
CA ALA A 177 -9.39 9.96 -4.44
C ALA A 177 -10.73 9.80 -5.18
N ARG A 178 -10.82 8.84 -6.12
CA ARG A 178 -12.07 8.52 -6.81
C ARG A 178 -13.14 8.00 -5.86
N ARG A 179 -12.79 7.03 -5.01
CA ARG A 179 -13.74 6.48 -4.02
C ARG A 179 -14.16 7.48 -2.96
N ASP A 180 -13.29 8.40 -2.61
CA ASP A 180 -13.59 9.45 -1.63
C ASP A 180 -14.45 10.58 -2.21
N ARG A 181 -14.14 11.05 -3.44
CA ARG A 181 -14.71 12.27 -3.99
C ARG A 181 -15.81 12.05 -5.02
N ASN A 182 -15.77 10.93 -5.79
CA ASN A 182 -16.67 10.72 -6.92
C ASN A 182 -17.87 9.82 -6.60
N ARG A 183 -17.98 9.33 -5.37
CA ARG A 183 -19.19 8.62 -4.93
C ARG A 183 -20.39 9.58 -4.97
N PRO A 184 -21.58 9.12 -5.38
CA PRO A 184 -22.73 10.01 -5.63
C PRO A 184 -23.24 10.69 -4.36
N ARG A 185 -23.15 10.03 -3.20
CA ARG A 185 -23.68 10.56 -1.94
C ARG A 185 -22.57 10.79 -0.92
N ARG A 186 -22.56 12.00 -0.37
CA ARG A 186 -21.63 12.45 0.67
C ARG A 186 -22.41 13.26 1.70
N ASP A 187 -22.08 13.07 2.96
CA ASP A 187 -22.68 13.87 4.03
C ASP A 187 -21.58 14.40 4.97
N ALA A 188 -21.37 15.71 4.96
CA ALA A 188 -20.34 16.34 5.77
C ALA A 188 -20.72 16.43 7.26
N PHE A 189 -22.00 16.30 7.60
CA PHE A 189 -22.47 16.40 8.99
C PHE A 189 -22.18 15.13 9.79
N VAL A 190 -22.26 13.95 9.18
CA VAL A 190 -22.00 12.67 9.87
C VAL A 190 -20.52 12.30 9.94
N GLY A 191 -19.63 13.14 9.40
CA GLY A 191 -18.22 12.80 9.28
C GLY A 191 -18.00 11.64 8.29
N MET A 192 -17.02 11.77 7.41
CA MET A 192 -16.77 10.73 6.42
C MET A 192 -15.44 10.03 6.72
N LEU A 193 -15.51 8.73 7.00
CA LEU A 193 -14.31 7.92 7.13
C LEU A 193 -13.54 7.89 5.79
N PRO A 194 -12.23 8.24 5.76
CA PRO A 194 -11.44 8.13 4.55
C PRO A 194 -11.37 6.65 4.06
N PRO A 195 -11.51 6.37 2.76
CA PRO A 195 -11.45 5.00 2.22
C PRO A 195 -10.19 4.23 2.64
N LYS A 196 -9.07 4.92 2.73
CA LYS A 196 -7.81 4.33 3.19
C LYS A 196 -7.89 3.82 4.63
N LEU A 197 -8.53 4.54 5.54
CA LEU A 197 -8.70 4.12 6.93
C LEU A 197 -9.73 2.99 7.03
N ALA A 198 -10.82 3.07 6.27
CA ALA A 198 -11.79 1.98 6.16
C ALA A 198 -11.12 0.67 5.68
N GLN A 199 -10.24 0.74 4.68
CA GLN A 199 -9.49 -0.44 4.24
C GLN A 199 -8.61 -1.02 5.36
N ILE A 200 -7.91 -0.18 6.14
CA ILE A 200 -7.13 -0.64 7.29
C ILE A 200 -8.04 -1.34 8.30
N MET A 201 -9.19 -0.77 8.63
CA MET A 201 -10.15 -1.35 9.59
C MET A 201 -10.66 -2.70 9.11
N VAL A 202 -11.04 -2.82 7.84
CA VAL A 202 -11.44 -4.10 7.22
C VAL A 202 -10.30 -5.12 7.29
N ASN A 203 -9.05 -4.71 7.01
CA ASN A 203 -7.88 -5.58 7.10
C ASN A 203 -7.61 -6.06 8.53
N LEU A 204 -7.76 -5.18 9.51
CA LEU A 204 -7.59 -5.54 10.93
C LEU A 204 -8.65 -6.52 11.40
N ALA A 205 -9.90 -6.36 10.96
CA ALA A 205 -11.02 -7.17 11.38
C ALA A 205 -11.04 -8.56 10.71
N ALA A 206 -10.78 -8.61 9.41
CA ALA A 206 -10.88 -9.85 8.63
C ALA A 206 -9.54 -10.56 8.39
N GLY A 207 -8.40 -9.86 8.60
CA GLY A 207 -7.07 -10.43 8.34
C GLY A 207 -6.88 -10.82 6.86
N ASN A 208 -6.20 -11.94 6.64
CA ASN A 208 -5.91 -12.47 5.29
C ASN A 208 -6.90 -13.58 4.87
N THR A 209 -8.14 -13.49 5.30
CA THR A 209 -9.16 -14.44 4.83
C THR A 209 -9.50 -14.19 3.36
N THR A 210 -9.83 -15.24 2.63
CA THR A 210 -10.24 -15.15 1.21
C THR A 210 -11.73 -14.85 1.07
N ARG A 211 -12.52 -15.12 2.09
CA ARG A 211 -13.96 -14.87 2.16
C ARG A 211 -14.32 -14.43 3.57
N ALA A 212 -15.11 -13.41 3.68
CA ALA A 212 -15.66 -12.95 4.95
C ALA A 212 -17.01 -12.28 4.72
N THR A 213 -17.84 -12.27 5.74
CA THR A 213 -19.03 -11.44 5.84
C THR A 213 -18.74 -10.35 6.88
N ILE A 214 -18.67 -9.11 6.43
CA ILE A 214 -18.37 -7.94 7.26
C ILE A 214 -19.66 -7.21 7.60
N LEU A 215 -19.88 -6.96 8.89
CA LEU A 215 -20.96 -6.11 9.38
C LEU A 215 -20.42 -4.74 9.74
N ASP A 216 -21.07 -3.70 9.23
CA ASP A 216 -20.93 -2.31 9.70
C ASP A 216 -22.30 -1.86 10.28
N PRO A 217 -22.47 -1.86 11.61
CA PRO A 217 -23.75 -1.52 12.25
C PRO A 217 -24.02 -0.01 12.31
N PHE A 218 -23.06 0.84 11.88
CA PHE A 218 -23.15 2.29 11.81
C PHE A 218 -22.65 2.79 10.45
N CYS A 219 -23.19 2.21 9.37
CA CYS A 219 -22.58 2.28 8.05
C CYS A 219 -22.52 3.69 7.43
N GLY A 220 -23.31 4.65 7.92
CA GLY A 220 -23.31 6.02 7.43
C GLY A 220 -23.49 6.08 5.92
N THR A 221 -22.49 6.60 5.20
CA THR A 221 -22.47 6.63 3.72
C THR A 221 -21.82 5.40 3.07
N GLY A 222 -21.54 4.34 3.84
CA GLY A 222 -21.12 3.02 3.37
C GLY A 222 -19.63 2.88 3.03
N THR A 223 -18.73 3.68 3.62
CA THR A 223 -17.30 3.64 3.25
C THR A 223 -16.64 2.30 3.62
N VAL A 224 -16.94 1.75 4.80
CA VAL A 224 -16.42 0.44 5.23
C VAL A 224 -16.94 -0.66 4.31
N LEU A 225 -18.23 -0.66 4.01
CA LEU A 225 -18.87 -1.64 3.13
C LEU A 225 -18.27 -1.61 1.71
N GLN A 226 -17.95 -0.40 1.18
CA GLN A 226 -17.28 -0.25 -0.10
C GLN A 226 -15.89 -0.91 -0.12
N GLU A 227 -15.07 -0.66 0.90
CA GLU A 227 -13.72 -1.23 0.97
C GLU A 227 -13.75 -2.75 1.22
N ALA A 228 -14.73 -3.26 1.97
CA ALA A 228 -14.95 -4.70 2.15
C ALA A 228 -15.36 -5.39 0.82
N LEU A 229 -16.30 -4.80 0.08
CA LEU A 229 -16.72 -5.30 -1.25
C LEU A 229 -15.57 -5.31 -2.26
N LEU A 230 -14.70 -4.28 -2.25
CA LEU A 230 -13.50 -4.23 -3.11
C LEU A 230 -12.49 -5.34 -2.80
N LYS A 231 -12.51 -5.89 -1.58
CA LYS A 231 -11.73 -7.07 -1.19
C LYS A 231 -12.41 -8.39 -1.57
N GLY A 232 -13.63 -8.33 -2.10
CA GLY A 232 -14.42 -9.52 -2.45
C GLY A 232 -15.19 -10.11 -1.27
N TYR A 233 -15.34 -9.38 -0.17
CA TYR A 233 -16.12 -9.81 0.99
C TYR A 233 -17.60 -9.51 0.80
N ASP A 234 -18.45 -10.32 1.42
CA ASP A 234 -19.87 -10.01 1.56
C ASP A 234 -20.07 -8.99 2.67
N VAL A 235 -21.12 -8.20 2.57
CA VAL A 235 -21.35 -7.12 3.53
C VAL A 235 -22.79 -7.10 4.03
N CYS A 236 -22.92 -6.77 5.32
CA CYS A 236 -24.15 -6.39 5.97
C CYS A 236 -23.97 -5.00 6.57
N GLY A 237 -24.98 -4.16 6.47
CA GLY A 237 -24.91 -2.80 7.02
C GLY A 237 -26.21 -2.38 7.64
N SER A 238 -26.12 -1.54 8.68
CA SER A 238 -27.27 -0.79 9.21
C SER A 238 -26.87 0.62 9.58
N ASP A 239 -27.89 1.46 9.71
CA ASP A 239 -27.77 2.80 10.28
C ASP A 239 -29.13 3.18 10.90
N LEU A 240 -29.10 4.01 11.93
CA LEU A 240 -30.33 4.51 12.57
C LEU A 240 -31.14 5.39 11.61
N SER A 241 -30.46 6.07 10.68
CA SER A 241 -31.04 7.00 9.72
C SER A 241 -31.34 6.32 8.38
N GLN A 242 -32.62 6.32 7.99
CA GLN A 242 -33.04 5.85 6.65
C GLN A 242 -32.29 6.59 5.53
N LYS A 243 -32.06 7.89 5.68
CA LYS A 243 -31.27 8.70 4.75
C LYS A 243 -29.88 8.12 4.51
N MET A 244 -29.22 7.60 5.56
CA MET A 244 -27.89 6.99 5.43
C MET A 244 -27.96 5.66 4.69
N ILE A 245 -29.00 4.88 4.94
CA ILE A 245 -29.25 3.63 4.18
C ILE A 245 -29.44 3.92 2.68
N ASP A 246 -30.26 4.94 2.36
CA ASP A 246 -30.46 5.34 0.95
C ASP A 246 -29.15 5.80 0.31
N TYR A 247 -28.34 6.59 1.00
CA TYR A 247 -27.02 7.03 0.53
C TYR A 247 -26.06 5.88 0.35
N THR A 248 -26.02 4.95 1.28
CA THR A 248 -25.19 3.75 1.18
C THR A 248 -25.60 2.90 -0.01
N THR A 249 -26.90 2.68 -0.19
CA THR A 249 -27.44 1.92 -1.34
C THR A 249 -26.97 2.51 -2.67
N GLU A 250 -27.10 3.82 -2.86
CA GLU A 250 -26.65 4.49 -4.08
C GLU A 250 -25.12 4.41 -4.26
N ASN A 251 -24.35 4.58 -3.18
CA ASN A 251 -22.89 4.50 -3.22
C ASN A 251 -22.40 3.08 -3.55
N LEU A 252 -23.03 2.03 -3.02
CA LEU A 252 -22.67 0.64 -3.32
C LEU A 252 -23.05 0.28 -4.77
N ALA A 253 -24.22 0.69 -5.24
CA ALA A 253 -24.63 0.50 -6.63
C ALA A 253 -23.65 1.20 -7.61
N TRP A 254 -23.25 2.44 -7.29
CA TRP A 254 -22.21 3.14 -8.06
C TRP A 254 -20.87 2.38 -8.04
N LEU A 255 -20.42 1.88 -6.89
CA LEU A 255 -19.19 1.11 -6.78
C LEU A 255 -19.23 -0.13 -7.69
N GLN A 256 -20.31 -0.90 -7.63
CA GLN A 256 -20.52 -2.09 -8.46
C GLN A 256 -20.55 -1.77 -9.97
N SER A 257 -21.03 -0.57 -10.37
CA SER A 257 -20.99 -0.12 -11.76
C SER A 257 -19.60 0.26 -12.28
N LYS A 258 -18.65 0.54 -11.39
CA LYS A 258 -17.30 1.05 -11.74
C LYS A 258 -16.18 0.06 -11.51
N TYR A 259 -16.39 -0.91 -10.63
CA TYR A 259 -15.37 -1.88 -10.22
C TYR A 259 -15.91 -3.31 -10.39
N HIS A 260 -15.01 -4.23 -10.67
CA HIS A 260 -15.34 -5.65 -10.62
C HIS A 260 -15.43 -6.08 -9.15
N ILE A 261 -16.64 -6.36 -8.70
CA ILE A 261 -16.95 -6.77 -7.32
C ILE A 261 -17.41 -8.23 -7.33
N THR A 262 -16.82 -9.06 -6.49
CA THR A 262 -17.18 -10.47 -6.33
C THR A 262 -18.00 -10.72 -5.07
N GLY A 263 -17.89 -9.83 -4.06
CA GLY A 263 -18.71 -9.88 -2.86
C GLY A 263 -20.14 -9.39 -3.09
N THR A 264 -21.04 -9.72 -2.19
CA THR A 264 -22.46 -9.38 -2.26
C THR A 264 -22.89 -8.51 -1.08
N VAL A 265 -23.88 -7.65 -1.30
CA VAL A 265 -24.61 -6.97 -0.23
C VAL A 265 -25.70 -7.92 0.24
N ARG A 266 -25.52 -8.51 1.45
CA ARG A 266 -26.47 -9.49 2.02
C ARG A 266 -27.67 -8.81 2.67
N SER A 267 -27.41 -7.73 3.44
CA SER A 267 -28.46 -6.92 4.03
C SER A 267 -28.01 -5.47 4.15
N LEU A 268 -28.97 -4.54 4.01
CA LEU A 268 -28.78 -3.13 4.27
C LEU A 268 -30.11 -2.59 4.76
N GLU A 269 -30.18 -2.20 6.04
CA GLU A 269 -31.45 -1.90 6.70
C GLU A 269 -31.36 -0.78 7.72
N GLN A 270 -32.44 -0.03 7.86
CA GLN A 270 -32.55 0.92 8.97
C GLN A 270 -32.73 0.14 10.26
N ALA A 271 -31.80 0.27 11.19
CA ALA A 271 -31.86 -0.40 12.48
C ALA A 271 -31.09 0.35 13.55
N ASP A 272 -31.55 0.19 14.79
CA ASP A 272 -30.78 0.57 15.98
C ASP A 272 -29.84 -0.58 16.34
N ALA A 273 -28.55 -0.39 16.16
CA ALA A 273 -27.52 -1.39 16.41
C ALA A 273 -27.52 -1.97 17.85
N MET A 274 -28.07 -1.21 18.81
CA MET A 274 -28.17 -1.62 20.22
C MET A 274 -29.29 -2.61 20.49
N THR A 275 -30.34 -2.62 19.67
CA THR A 275 -31.54 -3.44 19.89
C THR A 275 -31.81 -4.41 18.72
N HIS A 276 -31.18 -4.20 17.58
CA HIS A 276 -31.37 -5.01 16.39
C HIS A 276 -30.89 -6.46 16.59
N GLN A 277 -31.74 -7.41 16.21
CA GLN A 277 -31.39 -8.83 16.23
C GLN A 277 -30.93 -9.27 14.84
N TRP A 278 -29.65 -9.42 14.69
CA TRP A 278 -29.05 -9.92 13.43
C TRP A 278 -29.52 -11.37 13.20
N PRO A 279 -30.02 -11.71 12.00
CA PRO A 279 -30.47 -13.06 11.70
C PRO A 279 -29.36 -14.08 11.97
N LYS A 280 -29.62 -15.14 12.74
CA LYS A 280 -28.65 -16.21 13.02
C LYS A 280 -28.14 -16.93 11.77
N ALA A 281 -28.90 -16.87 10.66
CA ALA A 281 -28.50 -17.41 9.36
C ALA A 281 -27.41 -16.57 8.66
N GLN A 282 -27.16 -15.34 9.08
CA GLN A 282 -26.06 -14.53 8.61
C GLN A 282 -24.82 -14.86 9.44
N GLN A 283 -24.02 -15.78 8.96
CA GLN A 283 -22.71 -16.02 9.55
C GLN A 283 -21.86 -14.76 9.33
N LEU A 284 -21.64 -14.01 10.41
CA LEU A 284 -20.77 -12.82 10.42
C LEU A 284 -19.37 -13.25 10.86
N ASP A 285 -18.37 -12.85 10.08
CA ASP A 285 -16.97 -13.15 10.39
C ASP A 285 -16.29 -12.01 11.14
N ALA A 286 -16.70 -10.75 10.88
CA ALA A 286 -16.16 -9.59 11.56
C ALA A 286 -17.15 -8.42 11.60
N VAL A 287 -16.99 -7.58 12.63
CA VAL A 287 -17.72 -6.32 12.79
C VAL A 287 -16.70 -5.17 12.69
N VAL A 288 -17.04 -4.14 11.94
CA VAL A 288 -16.21 -2.94 11.76
C VAL A 288 -17.09 -1.72 12.03
N CYS A 289 -16.70 -0.90 13.01
CA CYS A 289 -17.42 0.31 13.38
C CYS A 289 -16.46 1.41 13.90
#